data_bdb97f1c11a132c6e4eb1695f1367c9e
#
_entry.id   bdb97f1c11a132c6e4eb1695f1367c9e
#
_cell.length_a   1.000
_cell.length_b   1.000
_cell.length_c   1.000
_cell.angle_alpha   90.00
_cell.angle_beta   90.00
_cell.angle_gamma   90.00
#
_symmetry.space_group_name_H-M   'P 1'
#
loop_
_entity.id
_entity.type
_entity.pdbx_description
1 polymer ?
#
loop_
_entity_poly.entity_id
_entity_poly.type
_entity_poly.pdbx_seq_one_letter_code
_entity_poly.pdbx_strand_id
1 'polypeptide(L)'
;MGSGTRETTTQEGALRRLFSFPNPVNEVSARLVAAAVVVMCVLAIAFDLEWMTVLLAYGFVARVLTGPTLSPLGQLVTRVITPRLGVRERPVAGPPKRFAQGIGAAFSLTALVLAGLGHWTAAEVFLALLALAALLESAFALCLGCKAFAVLMRVGVVPDEVCERCTNIWATTPGAAA
;
A
#
# COMPACT_ATOMS: atom_id res chain seq x y z
N MET A 1 -34.87 -3.37 -26.95
CA MET A 1 -33.47 -2.92 -27.04
C MET A 1 -33.16 -2.03 -25.83
N GLY A 2 -32.78 -2.59 -24.67
CA GLY A 2 -32.63 -1.84 -23.41
C GLY A 2 -31.81 -2.52 -22.32
N SER A 3 -31.08 -3.61 -22.62
CA SER A 3 -30.30 -4.35 -21.59
C SER A 3 -28.81 -3.99 -21.51
N GLY A 4 -28.24 -3.42 -22.55
CA GLY A 4 -26.79 -3.15 -22.60
C GLY A 4 -26.31 -1.97 -21.73
N THR A 5 -27.16 -0.97 -21.48
CA THR A 5 -26.77 0.27 -20.73
C THR A 5 -26.73 0.08 -19.22
N ARG A 6 -27.47 -0.87 -18.67
CA ARG A 6 -27.46 -1.15 -17.22
C ARG A 6 -26.25 -1.99 -16.77
N GLU A 7 -25.78 -2.91 -17.60
CA GLU A 7 -24.62 -3.74 -17.30
C GLU A 7 -23.33 -2.95 -17.31
N THR A 8 -23.15 -2.03 -18.27
CA THR A 8 -21.96 -1.15 -18.34
C THR A 8 -21.85 -0.22 -17.13
N THR A 9 -22.97 0.37 -16.68
CA THR A 9 -22.98 1.27 -15.50
C THR A 9 -22.68 0.52 -14.20
N THR A 10 -23.11 -0.74 -14.09
CA THR A 10 -22.81 -1.57 -12.91
C THR A 10 -21.36 -2.04 -12.89
N GLN A 11 -20.79 -2.37 -14.03
CA GLN A 11 -19.37 -2.73 -14.16
C GLN A 11 -18.45 -1.55 -13.88
N GLU A 12 -18.73 -0.36 -14.41
CA GLU A 12 -17.98 0.85 -14.13
C GLU A 12 -18.02 1.23 -12.64
N GLY A 13 -19.15 1.10 -12.00
CA GLY A 13 -19.31 1.31 -10.56
C GLY A 13 -18.51 0.30 -9.71
N ALA A 14 -18.49 -0.96 -10.12
CA ALA A 14 -17.72 -2.02 -9.46
C ALA A 14 -16.20 -1.80 -9.63
N LEU A 15 -15.76 -1.44 -10.83
CA LEU A 15 -14.36 -1.12 -11.11
C LEU A 15 -13.89 0.11 -10.32
N ARG A 16 -14.67 1.18 -10.28
CA ARG A 16 -14.36 2.36 -9.48
C ARG A 16 -14.23 2.05 -7.99
N ARG A 17 -15.07 1.16 -7.45
CA ARG A 17 -14.95 0.69 -6.06
C ARG A 17 -13.71 -0.17 -5.84
N LEU A 18 -13.35 -1.03 -6.78
CA LEU A 18 -12.15 -1.87 -6.73
C LEU A 18 -10.87 -1.03 -6.73
N PHE A 19 -10.82 0.03 -7.51
CA PHE A 19 -9.67 0.93 -7.63
C PHE A 19 -9.72 2.13 -6.66
N SER A 20 -10.70 2.16 -5.73
CA SER A 20 -10.73 3.17 -4.67
C SER A 20 -9.81 2.77 -3.52
N PHE A 21 -8.82 3.61 -3.24
CA PHE A 21 -7.97 3.41 -2.06
C PHE A 21 -8.75 3.84 -0.80
N PRO A 22 -8.77 3.02 0.27
CA PRO A 22 -9.53 3.35 1.47
C PRO A 22 -8.99 4.61 2.14
N ASN A 23 -9.91 5.45 2.61
CA ASN A 23 -9.64 6.60 3.45
C ASN A 23 -10.77 6.73 4.48
N PRO A 24 -10.50 6.57 5.78
CA PRO A 24 -9.21 6.33 6.44
C PRO A 24 -8.66 4.91 6.30
N VAL A 25 -7.37 4.74 6.58
CA VAL A 25 -6.67 3.45 6.65
C VAL A 25 -6.41 3.10 8.11
N ASN A 26 -6.54 1.83 8.48
CA ASN A 26 -6.16 1.39 9.82
C ASN A 26 -4.64 1.25 9.93
N GLU A 27 -4.02 2.06 10.82
CA GLU A 27 -2.57 2.06 11.06
C GLU A 27 -2.06 0.71 11.57
N VAL A 28 -2.84 0.03 12.42
CA VAL A 28 -2.45 -1.28 12.97
C VAL A 28 -2.29 -2.30 11.85
N SER A 29 -3.26 -2.35 10.91
CA SER A 29 -3.17 -3.22 9.74
C SER A 29 -1.97 -2.88 8.86
N ALA A 30 -1.68 -1.59 8.65
CA ALA A 30 -0.53 -1.15 7.86
C ALA A 30 0.80 -1.60 8.49
N ARG A 31 0.94 -1.49 9.82
CA ARG A 31 2.14 -1.94 10.55
C ARG A 31 2.32 -3.45 10.49
N LEU A 32 1.25 -4.23 10.58
CA LEU A 32 1.31 -5.69 10.44
C LEU A 32 1.71 -6.12 9.02
N VAL A 33 1.21 -5.45 8.00
CA VAL A 33 1.64 -5.66 6.62
C VAL A 33 3.12 -5.31 6.46
N ALA A 34 3.58 -4.19 7.05
CA ALA A 34 4.99 -3.80 7.02
C ALA A 34 5.87 -4.85 7.71
N ALA A 35 5.46 -5.39 8.86
CA ALA A 35 6.18 -6.48 9.54
C ALA A 35 6.31 -7.72 8.64
N ALA A 36 5.25 -8.12 7.96
CA ALA A 36 5.31 -9.25 7.02
C ALA A 36 6.24 -8.96 5.82
N VAL A 37 6.27 -7.72 5.32
CA VAL A 37 7.23 -7.31 4.28
C VAL A 37 8.67 -7.43 4.76
N VAL A 38 8.96 -7.03 6.01
CA VAL A 38 10.30 -7.21 6.61
C VAL A 38 10.69 -8.68 6.58
N VAL A 39 9.81 -9.57 7.07
CA VAL A 39 10.06 -11.03 7.08
C VAL A 39 10.34 -11.53 5.66
N MET A 40 9.51 -11.14 4.68
CA MET A 40 9.70 -11.57 3.29
C MET A 40 11.03 -11.08 2.70
N CYS A 41 11.42 -9.83 2.93
CA CYS A 41 12.71 -9.30 2.47
C CYS A 41 13.89 -10.02 3.15
N VAL A 42 13.82 -10.22 4.45
CA VAL A 42 14.88 -10.93 5.19
C VAL A 42 15.03 -12.38 4.71
N LEU A 43 13.93 -13.10 4.49
CA LEU A 43 13.96 -14.44 3.94
C LEU A 43 14.50 -14.48 2.51
N ALA A 44 14.12 -13.49 1.66
CA ALA A 44 14.61 -13.38 0.30
C ALA A 44 16.13 -13.24 0.27
N ILE A 45 16.69 -12.34 1.09
CA ILE A 45 18.14 -12.08 1.16
C ILE A 45 18.88 -13.26 1.83
N ALA A 46 18.36 -13.78 2.96
CA ALA A 46 19.07 -14.81 3.73
C ALA A 46 19.16 -16.17 3.02
N PHE A 47 18.22 -16.47 2.13
CA PHE A 47 18.12 -17.76 1.43
C PHE A 47 18.18 -17.65 -0.10
N ASP A 48 18.58 -16.47 -0.63
CA ASP A 48 18.67 -16.19 -2.07
C ASP A 48 17.38 -16.52 -2.84
N LEU A 49 16.22 -16.18 -2.25
CA LEU A 49 14.91 -16.49 -2.80
C LEU A 49 14.47 -15.41 -3.81
N GLU A 50 15.03 -15.43 -5.02
CA GLU A 50 14.73 -14.46 -6.07
C GLU A 50 13.24 -14.34 -6.40
N TRP A 51 12.50 -15.46 -6.41
CA TRP A 51 11.06 -15.49 -6.68
C TRP A 51 10.21 -14.68 -5.68
N MET A 52 10.75 -14.42 -4.47
CA MET A 52 10.08 -13.60 -3.45
C MET A 52 9.92 -12.16 -3.91
N THR A 53 10.79 -11.67 -4.81
CA THR A 53 10.68 -10.34 -5.44
C THR A 53 9.38 -10.19 -6.23
N VAL A 54 8.90 -11.28 -6.87
CA VAL A 54 7.61 -11.29 -7.60
C VAL A 54 6.45 -11.08 -6.64
N LEU A 55 6.45 -11.78 -5.49
CA LEU A 55 5.38 -11.64 -4.49
C LEU A 55 5.38 -10.26 -3.85
N LEU A 56 6.56 -9.70 -3.58
CA LEU A 56 6.70 -8.34 -3.04
C LEU A 56 6.19 -7.30 -4.04
N ALA A 57 6.65 -7.36 -5.30
CA ALA A 57 6.24 -6.45 -6.36
C ALA A 57 4.72 -6.52 -6.59
N TYR A 58 4.17 -7.73 -6.76
CA TYR A 58 2.72 -7.91 -6.88
C TYR A 58 1.96 -7.34 -5.68
N GLY A 59 2.41 -7.67 -4.46
CA GLY A 59 1.77 -7.20 -3.22
C GLY A 59 1.74 -5.68 -3.11
N PHE A 60 2.82 -4.99 -3.46
CA PHE A 60 2.88 -3.53 -3.45
C PHE A 60 2.04 -2.90 -4.55
N VAL A 61 2.13 -3.38 -5.79
CA VAL A 61 1.35 -2.89 -6.94
C VAL A 61 -0.15 -3.06 -6.65
N ALA A 62 -0.57 -4.24 -6.20
CA ALA A 62 -1.96 -4.50 -5.83
C ALA A 62 -2.46 -3.51 -4.76
N ARG A 63 -1.65 -3.23 -3.72
CA ARG A 63 -2.03 -2.27 -2.67
C ARG A 63 -2.08 -0.82 -3.15
N VAL A 64 -1.20 -0.41 -4.04
CA VAL A 64 -1.25 0.95 -4.63
C VAL A 64 -2.53 1.14 -5.44
N LEU A 65 -2.93 0.13 -6.21
CA LEU A 65 -4.08 0.20 -7.11
C LEU A 65 -5.41 0.07 -6.37
N THR A 66 -5.53 -0.90 -5.46
CA THR A 66 -6.81 -1.31 -4.88
C THR A 66 -6.83 -1.29 -3.35
N GLY A 67 -5.79 -0.76 -2.69
CA GLY A 67 -5.63 -0.90 -1.25
C GLY A 67 -5.47 -2.38 -0.84
N PRO A 68 -6.12 -2.84 0.23
CA PRO A 68 -5.98 -4.23 0.68
C PRO A 68 -6.75 -5.25 -0.19
N THR A 69 -7.58 -4.80 -1.16
CA THR A 69 -8.60 -5.62 -1.82
C THR A 69 -8.01 -6.74 -2.68
N LEU A 70 -6.97 -6.48 -3.47
CA LEU A 70 -6.32 -7.47 -4.33
C LEU A 70 -4.99 -7.98 -3.78
N SER A 71 -4.51 -7.47 -2.65
CA SER A 71 -3.31 -7.97 -2.00
C SER A 71 -3.66 -9.11 -1.04
N PRO A 72 -3.22 -10.36 -1.28
CA PRO A 72 -3.51 -11.49 -0.38
C PRO A 72 -3.04 -11.22 1.04
N LEU A 73 -1.83 -10.67 1.20
CA LEU A 73 -1.28 -10.27 2.48
C LEU A 73 -2.12 -9.14 3.12
N GLY A 74 -2.54 -8.15 2.33
CA GLY A 74 -3.43 -7.08 2.79
C GLY A 74 -4.76 -7.62 3.31
N GLN A 75 -5.38 -8.54 2.57
CA GLN A 75 -6.64 -9.17 2.99
C GLN A 75 -6.47 -10.04 4.25
N LEU A 76 -5.43 -10.85 4.30
CA LEU A 76 -5.14 -11.69 5.47
C LEU A 76 -4.98 -10.83 6.72
N VAL A 77 -4.21 -9.76 6.63
CA VAL A 77 -3.98 -8.86 7.77
C VAL A 77 -5.26 -8.12 8.16
N THR A 78 -5.96 -7.51 7.21
CA THR A 78 -7.12 -6.64 7.53
C THR A 78 -8.36 -7.43 7.93
N ARG A 79 -8.58 -8.62 7.34
CA ARG A 79 -9.81 -9.40 7.58
C ARG A 79 -9.66 -10.50 8.63
N VAL A 80 -8.44 -10.98 8.86
CA VAL A 80 -8.21 -12.13 9.76
C VAL A 80 -7.38 -11.73 10.97
N ILE A 81 -6.21 -11.11 10.76
CA ILE A 81 -5.26 -10.87 11.85
C ILE A 81 -5.72 -9.69 12.71
N THR A 82 -5.99 -8.53 12.10
CA THR A 82 -6.35 -7.31 12.84
C THR A 82 -7.61 -7.49 13.70
N PRO A 83 -8.72 -8.09 13.21
CA PRO A 83 -9.91 -8.31 14.05
C PRO A 83 -9.64 -9.25 15.23
N ARG A 84 -8.78 -10.27 15.04
CA ARG A 84 -8.45 -11.24 16.10
C ARG A 84 -7.56 -10.68 17.21
N LEU A 85 -6.78 -9.65 16.91
CA LEU A 85 -5.92 -9.00 17.91
C LEU A 85 -6.70 -8.16 18.92
N GLY A 86 -7.96 -7.79 18.63
CA GLY A 86 -8.78 -6.96 19.53
C GLY A 86 -8.19 -5.58 19.81
N VAL A 87 -7.22 -5.13 19.02
CA VAL A 87 -6.53 -3.85 19.22
C VAL A 87 -7.39 -2.73 18.64
N ARG A 88 -7.51 -1.62 19.39
CA ARG A 88 -8.26 -0.45 18.97
C ARG A 88 -7.74 0.09 17.63
N GLU A 89 -8.64 0.23 16.68
CA GLU A 89 -8.32 0.80 15.38
C GLU A 89 -7.79 2.24 15.51
N ARG A 90 -6.75 2.54 14.72
CA ARG A 90 -6.19 3.90 14.62
C ARG A 90 -6.33 4.37 13.18
N PRO A 91 -7.36 5.18 12.88
CA PRO A 91 -7.56 5.70 11.54
C PRO A 91 -6.49 6.75 11.20
N VAL A 92 -5.88 6.60 10.03
CA VAL A 92 -4.89 7.54 9.48
C VAL A 92 -5.25 7.90 8.04
N ALA A 93 -4.73 9.03 7.54
CA ALA A 93 -5.00 9.49 6.20
C ALA A 93 -4.52 8.49 5.13
N GLY A 94 -5.38 8.22 4.13
CA GLY A 94 -5.12 7.29 3.03
C GLY A 94 -4.05 7.77 2.03
N PRO A 95 -4.11 9.04 1.53
CA PRO A 95 -3.19 9.50 0.49
C PRO A 95 -1.70 9.36 0.83
N PRO A 96 -1.18 9.74 2.02
CA PRO A 96 0.20 9.51 2.40
C PRO A 96 0.57 8.03 2.43
N LYS A 97 -0.35 7.17 2.87
CA LYS A 97 -0.14 5.71 2.90
C LYS A 97 -0.07 5.12 1.48
N ARG A 98 -0.93 5.60 0.57
CA ARG A 98 -0.87 5.20 -0.84
C ARG A 98 0.45 5.61 -1.49
N PHE A 99 0.93 6.81 -1.21
CA PHE A 99 2.22 7.29 -1.68
C PHE A 99 3.38 6.43 -1.16
N ALA A 100 3.38 6.08 0.12
CA ALA A 100 4.36 5.17 0.72
C ALA A 100 4.34 3.78 0.05
N GLN A 101 3.16 3.23 -0.25
CA GLN A 101 3.02 1.99 -1.01
C GLN A 101 3.58 2.12 -2.44
N GLY A 102 3.44 3.30 -3.07
CA GLY A 102 4.02 3.61 -4.38
C GLY A 102 5.55 3.56 -4.36
N ILE A 103 6.19 4.11 -3.34
CA ILE A 103 7.63 3.99 -3.13
C ILE A 103 8.02 2.51 -2.96
N GLY A 104 7.29 1.76 -2.13
CA GLY A 104 7.52 0.32 -1.96
C GLY A 104 7.36 -0.47 -3.26
N ALA A 105 6.39 -0.10 -4.11
CA ALA A 105 6.22 -0.69 -5.45
C ALA A 105 7.43 -0.38 -6.35
N ALA A 106 7.93 0.85 -6.35
CA ALA A 106 9.12 1.21 -7.13
C ALA A 106 10.35 0.39 -6.70
N PHE A 107 10.61 0.28 -5.40
CA PHE A 107 11.73 -0.50 -4.87
C PHE A 107 11.60 -1.99 -5.19
N SER A 108 10.43 -2.60 -4.98
CA SER A 108 10.21 -4.02 -5.23
C SER A 108 10.22 -4.36 -6.72
N LEU A 109 9.70 -3.50 -7.59
CA LEU A 109 9.80 -3.66 -9.04
C LEU A 109 11.24 -3.54 -9.53
N THR A 110 12.01 -2.58 -9.00
CA THR A 110 13.44 -2.45 -9.33
C THR A 110 14.21 -3.71 -8.90
N ALA A 111 13.96 -4.22 -7.69
CA ALA A 111 14.57 -5.46 -7.23
C ALA A 111 14.19 -6.65 -8.12
N LEU A 112 12.92 -6.75 -8.53
CA LEU A 112 12.45 -7.79 -9.45
C LEU A 112 13.14 -7.74 -10.80
N VAL A 113 13.28 -6.55 -11.39
CA VAL A 113 13.95 -6.36 -12.70
C VAL A 113 15.43 -6.71 -12.57
N LEU A 114 16.12 -6.25 -11.51
CA LEU A 114 17.53 -6.56 -11.30
C LEU A 114 17.78 -8.07 -11.09
N ALA A 115 16.94 -8.73 -10.31
CA ALA A 115 16.98 -10.19 -10.14
C ALA A 115 16.78 -10.91 -11.48
N GLY A 116 15.78 -10.52 -12.28
CA GLY A 116 15.52 -11.08 -13.60
C GLY A 116 16.64 -10.85 -14.62
N LEU A 117 17.47 -9.82 -14.42
CA LEU A 117 18.67 -9.55 -15.23
C LEU A 117 19.93 -10.25 -14.70
N GLY A 118 19.83 -11.04 -13.64
CA GLY A 118 20.95 -11.74 -13.02
C GLY A 118 21.82 -10.85 -12.10
N HIS A 119 21.35 -9.67 -11.73
CA HIS A 119 22.03 -8.75 -10.83
C HIS A 119 21.52 -8.87 -9.38
N TRP A 120 21.59 -10.08 -8.82
CA TRP A 120 20.99 -10.39 -7.51
C TRP A 120 21.52 -9.49 -6.38
N THR A 121 22.84 -9.31 -6.28
CA THR A 121 23.42 -8.43 -5.26
C THR A 121 22.88 -7.00 -5.30
N ALA A 122 22.62 -6.47 -6.50
CA ALA A 122 21.97 -5.16 -6.62
C ALA A 122 20.50 -5.21 -6.18
N ALA A 123 19.77 -6.29 -6.48
CA ALA A 123 18.41 -6.50 -6.02
C ALA A 123 18.33 -6.56 -4.48
N GLU A 124 19.28 -7.23 -3.83
CA GLU A 124 19.37 -7.31 -2.35
C GLU A 124 19.51 -5.94 -1.70
N VAL A 125 20.24 -5.00 -2.32
CA VAL A 125 20.34 -3.63 -1.80
C VAL A 125 18.96 -2.95 -1.77
N PHE A 126 18.16 -3.09 -2.83
CA PHE A 126 16.78 -2.56 -2.86
C PHE A 126 15.86 -3.26 -1.86
N LEU A 127 16.01 -4.59 -1.70
CA LEU A 127 15.26 -5.35 -0.70
C LEU A 127 15.66 -4.94 0.73
N ALA A 128 16.94 -4.69 1.00
CA ALA A 128 17.40 -4.23 2.31
C ALA A 128 16.89 -2.84 2.66
N LEU A 129 16.89 -1.91 1.69
CA LEU A 129 16.31 -0.57 1.86
C LEU A 129 14.79 -0.65 2.10
N LEU A 130 14.09 -1.51 1.37
CA LEU A 130 12.67 -1.76 1.56
C LEU A 130 12.39 -2.36 2.94
N ALA A 131 13.20 -3.34 3.37
CA ALA A 131 13.10 -3.95 4.70
C ALA A 131 13.32 -2.91 5.81
N LEU A 132 14.32 -2.04 5.66
CA LEU A 132 14.59 -0.97 6.63
C LEU A 132 13.41 0.00 6.74
N ALA A 133 12.86 0.45 5.62
CA ALA A 133 11.69 1.33 5.61
C ALA A 133 10.47 0.66 6.26
N ALA A 134 10.23 -0.60 5.93
CA ALA A 134 9.14 -1.40 6.51
C ALA A 134 9.35 -1.69 8.01
N LEU A 135 10.60 -1.88 8.44
CA LEU A 135 10.95 -2.07 9.87
C LEU A 135 10.65 -0.79 10.68
N LEU A 136 11.02 0.38 10.15
CA LEU A 136 10.71 1.65 10.79
C LEU A 136 9.20 1.88 10.93
N GLU A 137 8.43 1.50 9.92
CA GLU A 137 6.96 1.58 9.97
C GLU A 137 6.37 0.57 10.97
N SER A 138 6.82 -0.67 10.96
CA SER A 138 6.26 -1.73 11.82
C SER A 138 6.61 -1.55 13.29
N ALA A 139 7.87 -1.23 13.62
CA ALA A 139 8.37 -1.09 14.98
C ALA A 139 8.01 0.27 15.60
N PHE A 140 8.27 1.36 14.87
CA PHE A 140 8.18 2.73 15.39
C PHE A 140 6.97 3.52 14.88
N ALA A 141 6.12 2.94 14.05
CA ALA A 141 5.05 3.64 13.33
C ALA A 141 5.57 4.82 12.46
N LEU A 142 6.86 4.77 12.09
CA LEU A 142 7.52 5.77 11.27
C LEU A 142 7.42 5.41 9.80
N CYS A 143 6.40 5.93 9.13
CA CYS A 143 6.25 5.78 7.69
C CYS A 143 7.09 6.86 6.98
N LEU A 144 8.24 6.46 6.42
CA LEU A 144 9.12 7.38 5.68
C LEU A 144 8.41 8.00 4.47
N GLY A 145 7.61 7.23 3.74
CA GLY A 145 6.81 7.73 2.62
C GLY A 145 5.77 8.76 3.06
N CYS A 146 5.14 8.57 4.21
CA CYS A 146 4.20 9.55 4.77
C CYS A 146 4.91 10.86 5.16
N LYS A 147 6.13 10.78 5.67
CA LYS A 147 6.94 11.98 5.98
C LYS A 147 7.38 12.70 4.70
N ALA A 148 7.85 11.96 3.69
CA ALA A 148 8.17 12.52 2.39
C ALA A 148 6.95 13.20 1.76
N PHE A 149 5.77 12.58 1.84
CA PHE A 149 4.52 13.18 1.36
C PHE A 149 4.17 14.47 2.11
N ALA A 150 4.36 14.51 3.43
CA ALA A 150 4.14 15.71 4.22
C ALA A 150 5.09 16.86 3.82
N VAL A 151 6.33 16.54 3.46
CA VAL A 151 7.28 17.54 2.90
C VAL A 151 6.79 18.04 1.54
N LEU A 152 6.35 17.15 0.65
CA LEU A 152 5.80 17.51 -0.66
C LEU A 152 4.56 18.43 -0.54
N MET A 153 3.70 18.20 0.46
CA MET A 153 2.59 19.10 0.76
C MET A 153 3.07 20.49 1.20
N ARG A 154 4.09 20.55 2.06
CA ARG A 154 4.64 21.83 2.54
C ARG A 154 5.31 22.65 1.42
N VAL A 155 5.89 22.00 0.44
CA VAL A 155 6.52 22.64 -0.73
C VAL A 155 5.49 23.04 -1.81
N GLY A 156 4.20 22.67 -1.63
CA GLY A 156 3.12 23.04 -2.56
C GLY A 156 3.07 22.20 -3.83
N VAL A 157 3.73 21.04 -3.86
CA VAL A 157 3.70 20.11 -5.00
C VAL A 157 2.41 19.30 -5.06
N VAL A 158 1.74 19.14 -3.91
CA VAL A 158 0.50 18.35 -3.79
C VAL A 158 -0.72 19.26 -3.94
N PRO A 159 -1.72 18.91 -4.77
CA PRO A 159 -2.96 19.68 -4.94
C PRO A 159 -3.75 19.85 -3.63
N ASP A 160 -4.41 20.99 -3.45
CA ASP A 160 -5.17 21.34 -2.24
C ASP A 160 -6.27 20.32 -1.90
N GLU A 161 -6.92 19.71 -2.89
CA GLU A 161 -7.93 18.68 -2.71
C GLU A 161 -7.39 17.43 -1.96
N VAL A 162 -6.11 17.10 -2.18
CA VAL A 162 -5.44 15.99 -1.49
C VAL A 162 -5.05 16.41 -0.09
N CYS A 163 -4.67 17.68 0.10
CA CYS A 163 -4.37 18.25 1.42
C CYS A 163 -5.60 18.26 2.33
N GLU A 164 -6.78 18.60 1.81
CA GLU A 164 -8.05 18.54 2.56
C GLU A 164 -8.39 17.11 3.01
N ARG A 165 -8.20 16.10 2.15
CA ARG A 165 -8.40 14.68 2.52
C ARG A 165 -7.43 14.18 3.57
N CYS A 166 -6.25 14.78 3.68
CA CYS A 166 -5.26 14.43 4.71
C CYS A 166 -5.59 15.09 6.05
N THR A 167 -6.18 16.29 6.03
CA THR A 167 -6.53 17.06 7.23
C THR A 167 -7.87 16.60 7.82
N ASN A 168 -8.83 16.24 6.96
CA ASN A 168 -10.14 15.76 7.37
C ASN A 168 -10.36 14.32 6.89
N ILE A 169 -9.83 13.36 7.65
CA ILE A 169 -9.94 11.92 7.38
C ILE A 169 -11.38 11.38 7.46
N TRP A 170 -12.30 12.18 8.00
CA TRP A 170 -13.72 11.84 8.14
C TRP A 170 -14.61 12.52 7.09
N ALA A 171 -14.04 13.38 6.23
CA ALA A 171 -14.79 13.96 5.13
C ALA A 171 -15.19 12.84 4.15
N THR A 172 -16.42 12.41 4.23
CA THR A 172 -17.07 11.55 3.24
C THR A 172 -17.00 12.22 1.88
N THR A 173 -16.56 11.49 0.87
CA THR A 173 -16.54 11.95 -0.52
C THR A 173 -17.94 12.51 -0.86
N PRO A 174 -18.08 13.75 -1.36
CA PRO A 174 -19.36 14.24 -1.83
C PRO A 174 -19.83 13.33 -2.98
N GLY A 175 -20.86 12.53 -2.75
CA GLY A 175 -21.42 11.61 -3.76
C GLY A 175 -21.83 10.23 -3.27
N ALA A 176 -21.68 9.90 -1.98
CA ALA A 176 -22.11 8.61 -1.42
C ALA A 176 -23.44 8.70 -0.66
N ALA A 177 -24.21 9.79 -0.82
CA ALA A 177 -25.56 9.95 -0.31
C ALA A 177 -26.48 10.23 -1.48
N ALA A 178 -26.94 9.18 -2.15
CA ALA A 178 -28.18 9.09 -2.93
C ALA A 178 -28.51 7.60 -3.14
#